data_c336aac99d2ad9ba5cf885efec24b88f
#
_entry.id   c336aac99d2ad9ba5cf885efec24b88f
#
_cell.length_a   1.000
_cell.length_b   1.000
_cell.length_c   1.000
_cell.angle_alpha   90.00
_cell.angle_beta   90.00
_cell.angle_gamma   90.00
#
_symmetry.space_group_name_H-M   'P 1'
#
loop_
_entity.id
_entity.type
_entity.pdbx_description
1 polymer ?
#
loop_
_entity_poly.entity_id
_entity_poly.type
_entity_poly.pdbx_seq_one_letter_code
_entity_poly.pdbx_strand_id
1 'polypeptide(L)'
;MSSTASSFQALGRLLRYARGYRRRIIAASLCSILNKLFDIAPEILIGVAIDVVVNQEESFVAGLGFTTAQEQILVLGALTFFIWAGESLFEYLFQILWRNLAQRLQADLRQDAYEHAQRLDMGFFESKSSGQLVATMNDDVNQLERFLDGGANAMIQVGVTVVAVGAVFFVLSPLIALLAFTPIPLIVWGAFYFQRKAGPLYADVRERVGDLSSRLANNLAGIATIKSFTAEAREAERLKAASEAYVEANRRAIRISSAFIPVIRMAILTGFLATFTVGGMMALRGELNVGAYGVLVFLTQRLLWPLTGLAQVIDLFERAMASTRRILDLLATPIRVRDAADRPLADPVRGEVRFEDVAFRYGGSGAGVEGIDLAVPAGHTLALVGATGSGKSTLIKLLLRFVEPDAGRVRVDGQPVDSVSLASLRRAIGLVSQDVYLFEGTVRDNIAYGKPEAEEGEIIEAARTAEAWDFIRALPEGLDTPVGERGVRLSGGQRQRLSLARALLKDPPILVLDEATSAVDNETEAAIQRSLQHIGHGRTVIMIAHRLSTIVHADEIAVIEAGRVVERGTHGELLARDGRYAAQWRVQTGEVEAADVPQA
;
A
#
# COMPACT_ATOMS: atom_id res chain seq x y z
N MET A 1 -9.27 -25.03 -6.10
CA MET A 1 -8.22 -25.65 -5.26
C MET A 1 -6.90 -24.87 -5.22
N SER A 2 -6.52 -24.10 -6.25
CA SER A 2 -5.27 -23.30 -6.24
C SER A 2 -5.30 -22.06 -5.32
N SER A 3 -6.45 -21.43 -5.09
CA SER A 3 -6.53 -20.22 -4.24
C SER A 3 -6.36 -20.53 -2.76
N THR A 4 -6.99 -21.58 -2.26
CA THR A 4 -6.92 -21.99 -0.85
C THR A 4 -5.50 -22.40 -0.42
N ALA A 5 -4.77 -23.15 -1.24
CA ALA A 5 -3.37 -23.51 -0.97
C ALA A 5 -2.49 -22.26 -0.84
N SER A 6 -2.76 -21.26 -1.67
CA SER A 6 -2.10 -19.96 -1.68
C SER A 6 -2.40 -19.13 -0.43
N SER A 7 -3.64 -19.19 0.09
CA SER A 7 -4.05 -18.48 1.32
C SER A 7 -3.40 -19.08 2.57
N PHE A 8 -3.27 -20.41 2.65
CA PHE A 8 -2.54 -21.06 3.75
C PHE A 8 -1.03 -20.76 3.71
N GLN A 9 -0.42 -20.61 2.53
CA GLN A 9 0.97 -20.14 2.42
C GLN A 9 1.13 -18.71 2.94
N ALA A 10 0.19 -17.81 2.60
CA ALA A 10 0.19 -16.44 3.11
C ALA A 10 0.04 -16.42 4.65
N LEU A 11 -0.85 -17.24 5.21
CA LEU A 11 -1.00 -17.40 6.66
C LEU A 11 0.30 -17.89 7.30
N GLY A 12 0.98 -18.86 6.71
CA GLY A 12 2.27 -19.36 7.20
C GLY A 12 3.37 -18.28 7.20
N ARG A 13 3.40 -17.42 6.15
CA ARG A 13 4.31 -16.26 6.09
C ARG A 13 3.96 -15.22 7.16
N LEU A 14 2.66 -14.94 7.36
CA LEU A 14 2.17 -14.01 8.38
C LEU A 14 2.55 -14.48 9.78
N LEU A 15 2.30 -15.76 10.12
CA LEU A 15 2.64 -16.34 11.43
C LEU A 15 4.16 -16.31 11.67
N ARG A 16 4.96 -16.43 10.60
CA ARG A 16 6.41 -16.30 10.68
C ARG A 16 6.83 -14.86 10.96
N TYR A 17 6.21 -13.89 10.30
CA TYR A 17 6.41 -12.46 10.58
C TYR A 17 6.00 -12.12 12.02
N ALA A 18 4.82 -12.60 12.44
CA ALA A 18 4.26 -12.35 13.77
C ALA A 18 4.88 -13.18 14.90
N ARG A 19 6.04 -13.83 14.73
CA ARG A 19 6.68 -14.66 15.76
C ARG A 19 6.90 -13.94 17.09
N GLY A 20 7.22 -12.66 17.06
CA GLY A 20 7.38 -11.83 18.25
C GLY A 20 6.10 -11.71 19.08
N TYR A 21 4.94 -11.91 18.47
CA TYR A 21 3.62 -11.83 19.10
C TYR A 21 3.03 -13.17 19.52
N ARG A 22 3.78 -14.28 19.40
CA ARG A 22 3.28 -15.66 19.65
C ARG A 22 2.57 -15.81 21.00
N ARG A 23 3.13 -15.24 22.07
CA ARG A 23 2.52 -15.31 23.41
C ARG A 23 1.14 -14.63 23.44
N ARG A 24 1.00 -13.48 22.78
CA ARG A 24 -0.28 -12.75 22.71
C ARG A 24 -1.30 -13.48 21.86
N ILE A 25 -0.88 -14.06 20.73
CA ILE A 25 -1.75 -14.90 19.87
C ILE A 25 -2.27 -16.10 20.65
N ILE A 26 -1.41 -16.81 21.37
CA ILE A 26 -1.82 -17.97 22.20
C ILE A 26 -2.78 -17.53 23.31
N ALA A 27 -2.47 -16.45 24.05
CA ALA A 27 -3.33 -15.94 25.10
C ALA A 27 -4.72 -15.53 24.57
N ALA A 28 -4.78 -14.79 23.46
CA ALA A 28 -6.03 -14.40 22.82
C ALA A 28 -6.84 -15.62 22.36
N SER A 29 -6.18 -16.62 21.74
CA SER A 29 -6.83 -17.85 21.31
C SER A 29 -7.36 -18.67 22.48
N LEU A 30 -6.62 -18.78 23.58
CA LEU A 30 -7.08 -19.47 24.78
C LEU A 30 -8.28 -18.78 25.42
N CYS A 31 -8.27 -17.44 25.51
CA CYS A 31 -9.42 -16.68 25.99
C CYS A 31 -10.65 -16.86 25.09
N SER A 32 -10.45 -16.91 23.75
CA SER A 32 -11.54 -17.20 22.80
C SER A 32 -12.13 -18.59 22.98
N ILE A 33 -11.27 -19.59 23.20
CA ILE A 33 -11.70 -20.98 23.46
C ILE A 33 -12.48 -21.05 24.77
N LEU A 34 -11.93 -20.50 25.86
CA LEU A 34 -12.59 -20.50 27.17
C LEU A 34 -13.93 -19.76 27.13
N ASN A 35 -13.96 -18.57 26.51
CA ASN A 35 -15.22 -17.85 26.33
C ASN A 35 -16.27 -18.74 25.65
N LYS A 36 -15.90 -19.45 24.57
CA LYS A 36 -16.85 -20.29 23.84
C LYS A 36 -17.29 -21.52 24.63
N LEU A 37 -16.44 -22.09 25.46
CA LEU A 37 -16.84 -23.19 26.36
C LEU A 37 -17.81 -22.70 27.42
N PHE A 38 -17.61 -21.51 28.01
CA PHE A 38 -18.56 -20.90 28.92
C PHE A 38 -19.88 -20.54 28.23
N ASP A 39 -19.86 -20.07 26.98
CA ASP A 39 -21.05 -19.74 26.16
C ASP A 39 -21.93 -20.98 25.85
N ILE A 40 -21.36 -22.18 25.79
CA ILE A 40 -22.11 -23.44 25.55
C ILE A 40 -22.66 -24.04 26.87
N ALA A 41 -22.06 -23.73 27.99
CA ALA A 41 -22.41 -24.35 29.28
C ALA A 41 -23.84 -24.05 29.77
N PRO A 42 -24.44 -22.86 29.57
CA PRO A 42 -25.82 -22.55 30.00
C PRO A 42 -26.87 -23.51 29.41
N GLU A 43 -26.72 -23.91 28.13
CA GLU A 43 -27.66 -24.86 27.50
C GLU A 43 -27.57 -26.24 28.15
N ILE A 44 -26.39 -26.66 28.59
CA ILE A 44 -26.22 -27.91 29.35
C ILE A 44 -26.87 -27.78 30.71
N LEU A 45 -26.70 -26.63 31.39
CA LEU A 45 -27.33 -26.39 32.70
C LEU A 45 -28.85 -26.35 32.63
N ILE A 46 -29.43 -25.82 31.54
CA ILE A 46 -30.89 -25.87 31.31
C ILE A 46 -31.38 -27.33 31.28
N GLY A 47 -30.66 -28.20 30.58
CA GLY A 47 -31.01 -29.61 30.55
C GLY A 47 -30.88 -30.29 31.92
N VAL A 48 -29.84 -29.95 32.69
CA VAL A 48 -29.68 -30.41 34.07
C VAL A 48 -30.79 -29.88 34.97
N ALA A 49 -31.22 -28.64 34.81
CA ALA A 49 -32.35 -28.05 35.54
C ALA A 49 -33.67 -28.74 35.21
N ILE A 50 -33.91 -29.14 33.95
CA ILE A 50 -35.07 -29.94 33.55
C ILE A 50 -35.01 -31.30 34.24
N ASP A 51 -33.82 -31.93 34.28
CA ASP A 51 -33.62 -33.22 34.98
C ASP A 51 -33.98 -33.11 36.47
N VAL A 52 -33.54 -32.03 37.14
CA VAL A 52 -33.88 -31.76 38.56
C VAL A 52 -35.39 -31.61 38.76
N VAL A 53 -36.08 -30.91 37.87
CA VAL A 53 -37.55 -30.70 37.98
C VAL A 53 -38.30 -32.02 37.76
N VAL A 54 -37.86 -32.87 36.85
CA VAL A 54 -38.51 -34.15 36.51
C VAL A 54 -38.18 -35.24 37.48
N ASN A 55 -36.90 -35.44 37.80
CA ASN A 55 -36.42 -36.60 38.57
C ASN A 55 -36.13 -36.27 40.04
N GLN A 56 -36.18 -34.99 40.45
CA GLN A 56 -36.00 -34.53 41.84
C GLN A 56 -34.83 -35.19 42.58
N GLU A 57 -35.10 -36.16 43.49
CA GLU A 57 -34.12 -36.85 44.31
C GLU A 57 -33.23 -37.87 43.53
N GLU A 58 -33.65 -38.25 42.32
CA GLU A 58 -32.92 -39.15 41.42
C GLU A 58 -32.15 -38.39 40.33
N SER A 59 -32.13 -37.04 40.38
CA SER A 59 -31.45 -36.21 39.42
C SER A 59 -29.91 -36.36 39.48
N PHE A 60 -29.24 -35.99 38.39
CA PHE A 60 -27.77 -35.95 38.35
C PHE A 60 -27.17 -35.10 39.50
N VAL A 61 -27.81 -33.98 39.86
CA VAL A 61 -27.35 -33.07 40.94
C VAL A 61 -27.55 -33.69 42.31
N ALA A 62 -28.59 -34.52 42.51
CA ALA A 62 -28.79 -35.26 43.73
C ALA A 62 -27.63 -36.24 44.00
N GLY A 63 -27.10 -36.87 42.96
CA GLY A 63 -25.91 -37.73 43.04
C GLY A 63 -24.63 -37.02 43.49
N LEU A 64 -24.59 -35.66 43.43
CA LEU A 64 -23.50 -34.81 43.93
C LEU A 64 -23.65 -34.43 45.42
N GLY A 65 -24.73 -34.88 46.10
CA GLY A 65 -24.97 -34.67 47.54
C GLY A 65 -26.00 -33.58 47.87
N PHE A 66 -26.66 -32.96 46.89
CA PHE A 66 -27.73 -31.97 47.10
C PHE A 66 -29.08 -32.70 47.06
N THR A 67 -29.67 -32.99 48.23
CA THR A 67 -30.83 -33.90 48.33
C THR A 67 -32.16 -33.24 48.03
N THR A 68 -32.32 -31.93 48.24
CA THR A 68 -33.58 -31.24 47.99
C THR A 68 -33.57 -30.53 46.63
N ALA A 69 -34.71 -30.60 45.88
CA ALA A 69 -34.84 -29.93 44.59
C ALA A 69 -34.58 -28.43 44.68
N GLN A 70 -34.94 -27.80 45.82
CA GLN A 70 -34.67 -26.37 46.03
C GLN A 70 -33.19 -26.07 46.14
N GLU A 71 -32.38 -26.84 46.88
CA GLU A 71 -30.92 -26.71 46.95
C GLU A 71 -30.30 -26.91 45.58
N GLN A 72 -30.74 -27.92 44.85
CA GLN A 72 -30.23 -28.23 43.50
C GLN A 72 -30.43 -27.05 42.54
N ILE A 73 -31.63 -26.44 42.53
CA ILE A 73 -31.92 -25.26 41.69
C ILE A 73 -31.09 -24.05 42.12
N LEU A 74 -30.90 -23.82 43.44
CA LEU A 74 -30.07 -22.71 43.93
C LEU A 74 -28.59 -22.90 43.51
N VAL A 75 -28.07 -24.11 43.60
CA VAL A 75 -26.71 -24.46 43.17
C VAL A 75 -26.56 -24.23 41.65
N LEU A 76 -27.52 -24.67 40.84
CA LEU A 76 -27.52 -24.43 39.41
C LEU A 76 -27.62 -22.95 39.07
N GLY A 77 -28.43 -22.17 39.82
CA GLY A 77 -28.51 -20.74 39.67
C GLY A 77 -27.17 -20.02 39.96
N ALA A 78 -26.54 -20.42 41.10
CA ALA A 78 -25.21 -19.89 41.42
C ALA A 78 -24.16 -20.27 40.38
N LEU A 79 -24.16 -21.54 39.93
CA LEU A 79 -23.23 -22.02 38.88
C LEU A 79 -23.46 -21.23 37.56
N THR A 80 -24.71 -21.00 37.16
CA THR A 80 -25.05 -20.24 35.98
C THR A 80 -24.49 -18.81 36.08
N PHE A 81 -24.61 -18.16 37.25
CA PHE A 81 -24.04 -16.83 37.48
C PHE A 81 -22.52 -16.81 37.27
N PHE A 82 -21.79 -17.79 37.85
CA PHE A 82 -20.34 -17.85 37.67
C PHE A 82 -19.93 -18.18 36.25
N ILE A 83 -20.69 -19.00 35.53
CA ILE A 83 -20.47 -19.31 34.11
C ILE A 83 -20.63 -18.04 33.26
N TRP A 84 -21.69 -17.27 33.43
CA TRP A 84 -21.92 -16.04 32.67
C TRP A 84 -20.90 -14.94 33.06
N ALA A 85 -20.52 -14.87 34.33
CA ALA A 85 -19.45 -13.97 34.73
C ALA A 85 -18.11 -14.37 34.08
N GLY A 86 -17.81 -15.65 34.02
CA GLY A 86 -16.64 -16.18 33.33
C GLY A 86 -16.70 -15.93 31.82
N GLU A 87 -17.84 -16.19 31.19
CA GLU A 87 -18.08 -15.87 29.77
C GLU A 87 -17.79 -14.41 29.48
N SER A 88 -18.41 -13.48 30.23
CA SER A 88 -18.21 -12.04 30.07
C SER A 88 -16.77 -11.59 30.32
N LEU A 89 -16.09 -12.19 31.31
CA LEU A 89 -14.68 -11.92 31.57
C LEU A 89 -13.80 -12.34 30.38
N PHE A 90 -13.98 -13.57 29.90
CA PHE A 90 -13.18 -14.07 28.78
C PHE A 90 -13.54 -13.39 27.48
N GLU A 91 -14.78 -12.94 27.29
CA GLU A 91 -15.18 -12.08 26.17
C GLU A 91 -14.40 -10.76 26.17
N TYR A 92 -14.39 -10.07 27.28
CA TYR A 92 -13.62 -8.84 27.45
C TYR A 92 -12.13 -9.07 27.19
N LEU A 93 -11.55 -10.12 27.74
CA LEU A 93 -10.13 -10.44 27.61
C LEU A 93 -9.75 -10.75 26.15
N PHE A 94 -10.50 -11.62 25.45
CA PHE A 94 -10.14 -11.95 24.06
C PHE A 94 -10.33 -10.75 23.13
N GLN A 95 -11.37 -9.93 23.33
CA GLN A 95 -11.59 -8.73 22.54
C GLN A 95 -10.42 -7.76 22.67
N ILE A 96 -9.97 -7.46 23.89
CA ILE A 96 -8.80 -6.58 24.09
C ILE A 96 -7.54 -7.19 23.49
N LEU A 97 -7.30 -8.48 23.69
CA LEU A 97 -6.09 -9.13 23.22
C LEU A 97 -6.02 -9.17 21.69
N TRP A 98 -7.12 -9.53 21.00
CA TRP A 98 -7.16 -9.55 19.54
C TRP A 98 -7.07 -8.15 18.94
N ARG A 99 -7.82 -7.17 19.46
CA ARG A 99 -7.80 -5.79 18.96
C ARG A 99 -6.45 -5.12 19.14
N ASN A 100 -5.86 -5.23 20.32
CA ASN A 100 -4.53 -4.67 20.58
C ASN A 100 -3.45 -5.36 19.72
N LEU A 101 -3.57 -6.67 19.50
CA LEU A 101 -2.67 -7.41 18.60
C LEU A 101 -2.83 -6.93 17.15
N ALA A 102 -4.06 -6.79 16.69
CA ALA A 102 -4.37 -6.32 15.33
C ALA A 102 -3.80 -4.93 15.08
N GLN A 103 -4.03 -3.97 16.00
CA GLN A 103 -3.53 -2.61 15.91
C GLN A 103 -1.99 -2.55 15.91
N ARG A 104 -1.35 -3.35 16.76
CA ARG A 104 0.10 -3.35 16.83
C ARG A 104 0.72 -3.95 15.57
N LEU A 105 0.21 -5.08 15.10
CA LEU A 105 0.69 -5.73 13.89
C LEU A 105 0.45 -4.85 12.65
N GLN A 106 -0.68 -4.13 12.61
CA GLN A 106 -1.00 -3.13 11.59
C GLN A 106 0.06 -2.02 11.56
N ALA A 107 0.40 -1.46 12.72
CA ALA A 107 1.38 -0.38 12.82
C ALA A 107 2.77 -0.85 12.35
N ASP A 108 3.21 -2.02 12.83
CA ASP A 108 4.53 -2.58 12.48
C ASP A 108 4.62 -2.90 10.98
N LEU A 109 3.60 -3.55 10.39
CA LEU A 109 3.58 -3.85 8.95
C LEU A 109 3.61 -2.59 8.08
N ARG A 110 2.88 -1.54 8.49
CA ARG A 110 2.89 -0.26 7.76
C ARG A 110 4.25 0.41 7.84
N GLN A 111 4.86 0.43 9.02
CA GLN A 111 6.18 1.01 9.24
C GLN A 111 7.24 0.25 8.44
N ASP A 112 7.28 -1.07 8.57
CA ASP A 112 8.25 -1.92 7.85
C ASP A 112 8.10 -1.79 6.34
N ALA A 113 6.85 -1.78 5.83
CA ALA A 113 6.57 -1.60 4.41
C ALA A 113 7.03 -0.24 3.89
N TYR A 114 6.82 0.82 4.67
CA TYR A 114 7.26 2.17 4.33
C TYR A 114 8.78 2.29 4.34
N GLU A 115 9.45 1.81 5.39
CA GLU A 115 10.91 1.83 5.49
C GLU A 115 11.57 0.99 4.39
N HIS A 116 10.97 -0.18 4.09
CA HIS A 116 11.47 -1.02 3.01
C HIS A 116 11.31 -0.34 1.66
N ALA A 117 10.13 0.26 1.39
CA ALA A 117 9.89 0.99 0.15
C ALA A 117 10.90 2.12 -0.07
N GLN A 118 11.23 2.88 0.96
CA GLN A 118 12.24 3.96 0.84
C GLN A 118 13.65 3.47 0.45
N ARG A 119 13.95 2.20 0.67
CA ARG A 119 15.23 1.58 0.29
C ARG A 119 15.24 0.95 -1.10
N LEU A 120 14.07 0.86 -1.75
CA LEU A 120 13.98 0.32 -3.11
C LEU A 120 14.56 1.30 -4.14
N ASP A 121 15.01 0.76 -5.26
CA ASP A 121 15.54 1.55 -6.37
C ASP A 121 14.44 2.33 -7.11
N MET A 122 14.85 3.37 -7.84
CA MET A 122 13.90 4.25 -8.55
C MET A 122 13.13 3.52 -9.66
N GLY A 123 13.72 2.48 -10.27
CA GLY A 123 13.07 1.66 -11.29
C GLY A 123 11.82 0.93 -10.76
N PHE A 124 11.80 0.58 -9.48
CA PHE A 124 10.60 0.05 -8.83
C PHE A 124 9.45 1.07 -8.83
N PHE A 125 9.74 2.33 -8.47
CA PHE A 125 8.72 3.39 -8.43
C PHE A 125 8.25 3.82 -9.83
N GLU A 126 9.11 3.69 -10.84
CA GLU A 126 8.73 3.94 -12.25
C GLU A 126 7.83 2.84 -12.79
N SER A 127 7.96 1.61 -12.30
CA SER A 127 7.16 0.45 -12.71
C SER A 127 5.81 0.35 -12.01
N LYS A 128 5.62 1.03 -10.88
CA LYS A 128 4.40 0.97 -10.05
C LYS A 128 3.85 2.36 -9.76
N SER A 129 2.54 2.51 -9.81
CA SER A 129 1.90 3.79 -9.44
C SER A 129 1.98 4.03 -7.93
N SER A 130 2.20 5.29 -7.53
CA SER A 130 2.19 5.71 -6.12
C SER A 130 0.87 5.33 -5.42
N GLY A 131 -0.27 5.45 -6.12
CA GLY A 131 -1.58 5.06 -5.60
C GLY A 131 -1.66 3.57 -5.25
N GLN A 132 -1.03 2.69 -6.03
CA GLN A 132 -1.00 1.25 -5.74
C GLN A 132 -0.18 0.96 -4.46
N LEU A 133 0.93 1.66 -4.26
CA LEU A 133 1.75 1.51 -3.05
C LEU A 133 1.02 2.02 -1.81
N VAL A 134 0.37 3.17 -1.91
CA VAL A 134 -0.48 3.72 -0.83
C VAL A 134 -1.61 2.75 -0.49
N ALA A 135 -2.31 2.19 -1.49
CA ALA A 135 -3.35 1.19 -1.27
C ALA A 135 -2.79 -0.07 -0.57
N THR A 136 -1.58 -0.53 -0.94
CA THR A 136 -0.95 -1.67 -0.26
C THR A 136 -0.61 -1.36 1.20
N MET A 137 -0.07 -0.17 1.49
CA MET A 137 0.35 0.23 2.85
C MET A 137 -0.84 0.63 3.74
N ASN A 138 -1.96 1.01 3.16
CA ASN A 138 -3.15 1.45 3.90
C ASN A 138 -4.27 0.42 3.84
N ASP A 139 -4.86 0.19 2.66
CA ASP A 139 -6.07 -0.63 2.52
C ASP A 139 -5.80 -2.11 2.77
N ASP A 140 -4.68 -2.65 2.27
CA ASP A 140 -4.32 -4.04 2.48
C ASP A 140 -3.96 -4.31 3.94
N VAL A 141 -3.25 -3.40 4.60
CA VAL A 141 -2.92 -3.51 6.03
C VAL A 141 -4.20 -3.42 6.88
N ASN A 142 -5.12 -2.51 6.55
CA ASN A 142 -6.42 -2.41 7.23
C ASN A 142 -7.29 -3.67 7.00
N GLN A 143 -7.21 -4.30 5.83
CA GLN A 143 -7.93 -5.55 5.56
C GLN A 143 -7.44 -6.71 6.43
N LEU A 144 -6.13 -6.79 6.68
CA LEU A 144 -5.54 -7.76 7.61
C LEU A 144 -5.97 -7.46 9.06
N GLU A 145 -5.96 -6.21 9.46
CA GLU A 145 -6.40 -5.78 10.80
C GLU A 145 -7.85 -6.21 11.06
N ARG A 146 -8.78 -5.95 10.13
CA ARG A 146 -10.19 -6.39 10.27
C ARG A 146 -10.34 -7.90 10.44
N PHE A 147 -9.50 -8.68 9.77
CA PHE A 147 -9.50 -10.13 9.96
C PHE A 147 -9.00 -10.51 11.36
N LEU A 148 -7.95 -9.90 11.85
CA LEU A 148 -7.41 -10.19 13.18
C LEU A 148 -8.35 -9.71 14.30
N ASP A 149 -9.03 -8.57 14.11
CA ASP A 149 -10.00 -8.01 15.07
C ASP A 149 -11.19 -8.94 15.31
N GLY A 150 -11.78 -9.50 14.25
CA GLY A 150 -12.99 -10.32 14.37
C GLY A 150 -12.92 -11.69 13.71
N GLY A 151 -12.32 -11.79 12.52
CA GLY A 151 -12.33 -13.00 11.71
C GLY A 151 -11.57 -14.17 12.34
N ALA A 152 -10.40 -13.92 12.92
CA ALA A 152 -9.60 -14.94 13.57
C ALA A 152 -10.33 -15.56 14.78
N ASN A 153 -10.93 -14.72 15.62
CA ASN A 153 -11.75 -15.15 16.73
C ASN A 153 -12.97 -15.96 16.25
N ALA A 154 -13.69 -15.49 15.22
CA ALA A 154 -14.84 -16.19 14.67
C ALA A 154 -14.48 -17.59 14.15
N MET A 155 -13.34 -17.76 13.48
CA MET A 155 -12.86 -19.07 13.04
C MET A 155 -12.59 -20.02 14.22
N ILE A 156 -11.95 -19.51 15.29
CA ILE A 156 -11.68 -20.30 16.50
C ILE A 156 -13.01 -20.70 17.15
N GLN A 157 -13.93 -19.77 17.32
CA GLN A 157 -15.20 -20.02 17.97
C GLN A 157 -16.07 -21.04 17.20
N VAL A 158 -16.13 -20.95 15.88
CA VAL A 158 -16.84 -21.95 15.05
C VAL A 158 -16.19 -23.33 15.23
N GLY A 159 -14.85 -23.41 15.18
CA GLY A 159 -14.15 -24.68 15.39
C GLY A 159 -14.42 -25.28 16.78
N VAL A 160 -14.33 -24.47 17.83
CA VAL A 160 -14.61 -24.91 19.22
C VAL A 160 -16.07 -25.36 19.37
N THR A 161 -17.01 -24.61 18.79
CA THR A 161 -18.44 -24.99 18.83
C THR A 161 -18.68 -26.37 18.22
N VAL A 162 -18.15 -26.61 17.02
CA VAL A 162 -18.34 -27.90 16.33
C VAL A 162 -17.76 -29.04 17.16
N VAL A 163 -16.57 -28.87 17.73
CA VAL A 163 -15.90 -29.90 18.53
C VAL A 163 -16.61 -30.11 19.88
N ALA A 164 -16.86 -29.04 20.64
CA ALA A 164 -17.43 -29.13 21.99
C ALA A 164 -18.88 -29.60 21.95
N VAL A 165 -19.72 -28.99 21.10
CA VAL A 165 -21.12 -29.44 20.95
C VAL A 165 -21.17 -30.85 20.37
N GLY A 166 -20.32 -31.17 19.39
CA GLY A 166 -20.19 -32.51 18.85
C GLY A 166 -19.89 -33.55 19.92
N ALA A 167 -18.93 -33.29 20.80
CA ALA A 167 -18.60 -34.17 21.91
C ALA A 167 -19.79 -34.41 22.84
N VAL A 168 -20.53 -33.36 23.21
CA VAL A 168 -21.75 -33.47 24.03
C VAL A 168 -22.80 -34.34 23.35
N PHE A 169 -23.04 -34.13 22.05
CA PHE A 169 -24.01 -34.93 21.28
C PHE A 169 -23.63 -36.41 21.24
N PHE A 170 -22.36 -36.73 20.94
CA PHE A 170 -21.92 -38.13 20.88
C PHE A 170 -21.96 -38.83 22.24
N VAL A 171 -21.71 -38.13 23.34
CA VAL A 171 -21.82 -38.68 24.70
C VAL A 171 -23.28 -38.93 25.08
N LEU A 172 -24.19 -38.00 24.76
CA LEU A 172 -25.61 -38.15 25.15
C LEU A 172 -26.38 -39.13 24.23
N SER A 173 -26.19 -39.03 22.92
CA SER A 173 -26.86 -39.93 21.96
C SER A 173 -26.14 -39.94 20.61
N PRO A 174 -25.37 -40.97 20.27
CA PRO A 174 -24.68 -41.07 18.96
C PRO A 174 -25.63 -41.04 17.77
N LEU A 175 -26.85 -41.59 17.90
CA LEU A 175 -27.85 -41.55 16.84
C LEU A 175 -28.31 -40.11 16.54
N ILE A 176 -28.66 -39.36 17.58
CA ILE A 176 -29.10 -37.97 17.44
C ILE A 176 -27.94 -37.10 16.98
N ALA A 177 -26.70 -37.37 17.43
CA ALA A 177 -25.51 -36.71 16.92
C ALA A 177 -25.41 -36.84 15.40
N LEU A 178 -25.53 -38.05 14.85
CA LEU A 178 -25.47 -38.31 13.43
C LEU A 178 -26.54 -37.53 12.67
N LEU A 179 -27.78 -37.51 13.18
CA LEU A 179 -28.89 -36.79 12.59
C LEU A 179 -28.68 -35.24 12.61
N ALA A 180 -28.22 -34.71 13.75
CA ALA A 180 -27.93 -33.28 13.91
C ALA A 180 -26.78 -32.81 13.03
N PHE A 181 -25.77 -33.64 12.77
CA PHE A 181 -24.62 -33.33 11.93
C PHE A 181 -24.89 -33.51 10.41
N THR A 182 -25.92 -34.29 10.02
CA THR A 182 -26.27 -34.53 8.60
C THR A 182 -26.44 -33.26 7.77
N PRO A 183 -27.04 -32.15 8.26
CA PRO A 183 -27.14 -30.92 7.49
C PRO A 183 -25.82 -30.19 7.24
N ILE A 184 -24.78 -30.42 8.06
CA ILE A 184 -23.51 -29.67 8.00
C ILE A 184 -22.84 -29.78 6.62
N PRO A 185 -22.64 -30.99 6.05
CA PRO A 185 -22.09 -31.12 4.69
C PRO A 185 -22.91 -30.36 3.63
N LEU A 186 -24.26 -30.39 3.76
CA LEU A 186 -25.15 -29.68 2.85
C LEU A 186 -25.03 -28.16 3.00
N ILE A 187 -24.92 -27.65 4.23
CA ILE A 187 -24.69 -26.22 4.54
C ILE A 187 -23.36 -25.76 3.97
N VAL A 188 -22.29 -26.53 4.22
CA VAL A 188 -20.94 -26.21 3.70
C VAL A 188 -20.94 -26.22 2.17
N TRP A 189 -21.49 -27.26 1.55
CA TRP A 189 -21.63 -27.32 0.09
C TRP A 189 -22.45 -26.16 -0.45
N GLY A 190 -23.57 -25.84 0.18
CA GLY A 190 -24.43 -24.70 -0.17
C GLY A 190 -23.68 -23.37 -0.09
N ALA A 191 -22.89 -23.15 0.97
CA ALA A 191 -22.07 -21.95 1.14
C ALA A 191 -21.07 -21.77 -0.03
N PHE A 192 -20.35 -22.83 -0.40
CA PHE A 192 -19.45 -22.80 -1.55
C PHE A 192 -20.16 -22.60 -2.89
N TYR A 193 -21.31 -23.24 -3.08
CA TYR A 193 -22.14 -23.08 -4.29
C TYR A 193 -22.62 -21.64 -4.46
N PHE A 194 -23.16 -21.02 -3.40
CA PHE A 194 -23.60 -19.64 -3.42
C PHE A 194 -22.43 -18.68 -3.64
N GLN A 195 -21.29 -18.90 -3.00
CA GLN A 195 -20.09 -18.09 -3.18
C GLN A 195 -19.59 -18.13 -4.63
N ARG A 196 -19.58 -19.31 -5.26
CA ARG A 196 -19.21 -19.45 -6.69
C ARG A 196 -20.18 -18.72 -7.62
N LYS A 197 -21.46 -18.68 -7.30
CA LYS A 197 -22.47 -17.92 -8.08
C LYS A 197 -22.43 -16.42 -7.80
N ALA A 198 -22.23 -16.01 -6.55
CA ALA A 198 -22.19 -14.61 -6.15
C ALA A 198 -20.89 -13.92 -6.61
N GLY A 199 -19.76 -14.64 -6.64
CA GLY A 199 -18.45 -14.09 -6.97
C GLY A 199 -18.41 -13.29 -8.29
N PRO A 200 -18.85 -13.84 -9.43
CA PRO A 200 -18.90 -13.11 -10.71
C PRO A 200 -19.84 -11.88 -10.66
N LEU A 201 -20.96 -11.96 -9.95
CA LEU A 201 -21.89 -10.84 -9.82
C LEU A 201 -21.29 -9.69 -9.02
N TYR A 202 -20.59 -10.01 -7.92
CA TYR A 202 -19.86 -8.98 -7.16
C TYR A 202 -18.64 -8.44 -7.91
N ALA A 203 -18.06 -9.22 -8.84
CA ALA A 203 -17.01 -8.72 -9.74
C ALA A 203 -17.59 -7.67 -10.71
N ASP A 204 -18.75 -7.95 -11.36
CA ASP A 204 -19.48 -6.99 -12.22
C ASP A 204 -19.84 -5.72 -11.43
N VAL A 205 -20.36 -5.86 -10.20
CA VAL A 205 -20.64 -4.70 -9.32
C VAL A 205 -19.39 -3.85 -9.09
N ARG A 206 -18.24 -4.47 -8.77
CA ARG A 206 -16.99 -3.74 -8.56
C ARG A 206 -16.49 -3.02 -9.81
N GLU A 207 -16.61 -3.66 -10.98
CA GLU A 207 -16.28 -3.04 -12.26
C GLU A 207 -17.13 -1.80 -12.51
N ARG A 208 -18.48 -1.88 -12.30
CA ARG A 208 -19.39 -0.73 -12.45
C ARG A 208 -19.11 0.39 -11.46
N VAL A 209 -18.76 0.06 -10.22
CA VAL A 209 -18.34 1.08 -9.23
C VAL A 209 -17.03 1.74 -9.68
N GLY A 210 -16.09 0.96 -10.22
CA GLY A 210 -14.83 1.48 -10.78
C GLY A 210 -15.09 2.47 -11.92
N ASP A 211 -15.94 2.11 -12.88
CA ASP A 211 -16.35 2.98 -13.99
C ASP A 211 -17.00 4.28 -13.50
N LEU A 212 -17.95 4.16 -12.55
CA LEU A 212 -18.63 5.31 -11.96
C LEU A 212 -17.64 6.25 -11.25
N SER A 213 -16.76 5.69 -10.43
CA SER A 213 -15.74 6.46 -9.69
C SER A 213 -14.75 7.14 -10.63
N SER A 214 -14.32 6.44 -11.69
CA SER A 214 -13.43 7.00 -12.71
C SER A 214 -14.08 8.17 -13.45
N ARG A 215 -15.38 8.05 -13.83
CA ARG A 215 -16.12 9.14 -14.47
C ARG A 215 -16.28 10.35 -13.54
N LEU A 216 -16.61 10.12 -12.27
CA LEU A 216 -16.71 11.19 -11.28
C LEU A 216 -15.36 11.92 -11.12
N ALA A 217 -14.26 11.17 -10.96
CA ALA A 217 -12.94 11.76 -10.82
C ALA A 217 -12.54 12.56 -12.07
N ASN A 218 -12.76 12.01 -13.27
CA ASN A 218 -12.47 12.69 -14.54
C ASN A 218 -13.32 13.95 -14.73
N ASN A 219 -14.62 13.90 -14.41
CA ASN A 219 -15.50 15.05 -14.54
C ASN A 219 -15.13 16.18 -13.56
N LEU A 220 -14.76 15.83 -12.34
CA LEU A 220 -14.31 16.80 -11.35
C LEU A 220 -12.96 17.41 -11.73
N ALA A 221 -12.01 16.60 -12.19
CA ALA A 221 -10.71 17.08 -12.66
C ALA A 221 -10.86 17.97 -13.92
N GLY A 222 -11.78 17.60 -14.84
CA GLY A 222 -12.07 18.32 -16.07
C GLY A 222 -13.17 19.37 -15.96
N ILE A 223 -13.55 19.83 -14.76
CA ILE A 223 -14.72 20.68 -14.55
C ILE A 223 -14.67 21.99 -15.34
N ALA A 224 -13.47 22.58 -15.47
CA ALA A 224 -13.28 23.80 -16.26
C ALA A 224 -13.64 23.56 -17.74
N THR A 225 -13.24 22.42 -18.30
CA THR A 225 -13.57 22.03 -19.68
C THR A 225 -15.08 21.79 -19.82
N ILE A 226 -15.70 21.06 -18.90
CA ILE A 226 -17.16 20.83 -18.91
C ILE A 226 -17.91 22.15 -18.92
N LYS A 227 -17.50 23.09 -18.09
CA LYS A 227 -18.08 24.43 -17.98
C LYS A 227 -17.86 25.27 -19.25
N SER A 228 -16.64 25.24 -19.79
CA SER A 228 -16.31 26.03 -21.00
C SER A 228 -17.08 25.59 -22.25
N PHE A 229 -17.46 24.31 -22.30
CA PHE A 229 -18.26 23.73 -23.39
C PHE A 229 -19.75 23.56 -23.04
N THR A 230 -20.22 24.11 -21.91
CA THR A 230 -21.62 23.99 -21.42
C THR A 230 -22.17 22.55 -21.50
N ALA A 231 -21.31 21.60 -21.10
CA ALA A 231 -21.60 20.17 -21.27
C ALA A 231 -22.17 19.50 -20.01
N GLU A 232 -22.58 20.28 -18.99
CA GLU A 232 -23.02 19.76 -17.68
C GLU A 232 -24.17 18.77 -17.78
N ALA A 233 -25.20 19.11 -18.58
CA ALA A 233 -26.37 18.24 -18.74
C ALA A 233 -26.00 16.91 -19.41
N ARG A 234 -25.11 16.93 -20.40
CA ARG A 234 -24.64 15.74 -21.09
C ARG A 234 -23.83 14.84 -20.16
N GLU A 235 -22.93 15.40 -19.37
CA GLU A 235 -22.11 14.62 -18.45
C GLU A 235 -22.93 14.10 -17.25
N ALA A 236 -23.94 14.86 -16.79
CA ALA A 236 -24.90 14.38 -15.79
C ALA A 236 -25.71 13.17 -16.29
N GLU A 237 -26.19 13.18 -17.54
CA GLU A 237 -26.92 12.05 -18.11
C GLU A 237 -26.02 10.82 -18.31
N ARG A 238 -24.77 11.02 -18.70
CA ARG A 238 -23.76 9.92 -18.78
C ARG A 238 -23.47 9.29 -17.42
N LEU A 239 -23.38 10.12 -16.38
CA LEU A 239 -23.17 9.65 -15.01
C LEU A 239 -24.40 8.89 -14.51
N LYS A 240 -25.61 9.38 -14.82
CA LYS A 240 -26.87 8.71 -14.48
C LYS A 240 -26.94 7.33 -15.14
N ALA A 241 -26.63 7.21 -16.41
CA ALA A 241 -26.60 5.91 -17.11
C ALA A 241 -25.61 4.92 -16.47
N ALA A 242 -24.42 5.39 -16.06
CA ALA A 242 -23.43 4.56 -15.35
C ALA A 242 -23.96 4.13 -13.96
N SER A 243 -24.65 5.03 -13.25
CA SER A 243 -25.28 4.75 -11.96
C SER A 243 -26.41 3.72 -12.09
N GLU A 244 -27.24 3.81 -13.13
CA GLU A 244 -28.31 2.83 -13.40
C GLU A 244 -27.73 1.45 -13.72
N ALA A 245 -26.65 1.38 -14.50
CA ALA A 245 -25.93 0.14 -14.77
C ALA A 245 -25.37 -0.51 -13.50
N TYR A 246 -24.81 0.31 -12.58
CA TYR A 246 -24.39 -0.15 -11.26
C TYR A 246 -25.57 -0.70 -10.43
N VAL A 247 -26.70 0.03 -10.38
CA VAL A 247 -27.90 -0.40 -9.64
C VAL A 247 -28.41 -1.75 -10.15
N GLU A 248 -28.44 -1.97 -11.48
CA GLU A 248 -28.92 -3.22 -12.04
C GLU A 248 -27.94 -4.39 -11.77
N ALA A 249 -26.63 -4.16 -11.83
CA ALA A 249 -25.64 -5.16 -11.43
C ALA A 249 -25.80 -5.53 -9.95
N ASN A 250 -25.97 -4.51 -9.10
CA ASN A 250 -26.13 -4.71 -7.65
C ASN A 250 -27.43 -5.43 -7.30
N ARG A 251 -28.55 -5.13 -8.00
CA ARG A 251 -29.83 -5.86 -7.84
C ARG A 251 -29.67 -7.35 -8.10
N ARG A 252 -28.90 -7.74 -9.14
CA ARG A 252 -28.61 -9.14 -9.45
C ARG A 252 -27.82 -9.81 -8.33
N ALA A 253 -26.80 -9.13 -7.81
CA ALA A 253 -25.98 -9.62 -6.70
C ALA A 253 -26.81 -9.75 -5.40
N ILE A 254 -27.62 -8.73 -5.06
CA ILE A 254 -28.50 -8.73 -3.89
C ILE A 254 -29.50 -9.89 -3.94
N ARG A 255 -30.10 -10.17 -5.11
CA ARG A 255 -31.08 -11.27 -5.26
C ARG A 255 -30.49 -12.62 -4.89
N ILE A 256 -29.24 -12.89 -5.31
CA ILE A 256 -28.53 -14.14 -4.97
C ILE A 256 -28.10 -14.13 -3.50
N SER A 257 -27.47 -13.06 -3.01
CA SER A 257 -26.99 -13.01 -1.63
C SER A 257 -28.13 -13.09 -0.61
N SER A 258 -29.28 -12.47 -0.88
CA SER A 258 -30.43 -12.50 0.00
C SER A 258 -31.11 -13.89 0.08
N ALA A 259 -30.97 -14.72 -0.96
CA ALA A 259 -31.49 -16.08 -0.95
C ALA A 259 -30.62 -17.05 -0.10
N PHE A 260 -29.38 -16.70 0.22
CA PHE A 260 -28.43 -17.58 0.90
C PHE A 260 -28.92 -18.01 2.30
N ILE A 261 -29.20 -17.03 3.17
CA ILE A 261 -29.60 -17.32 4.57
C ILE A 261 -30.93 -18.11 4.63
N PRO A 262 -32.01 -17.75 3.90
CA PRO A 262 -33.23 -18.53 3.90
C PRO A 262 -33.05 -19.99 3.46
N VAL A 263 -32.23 -20.25 2.43
CA VAL A 263 -32.00 -21.62 1.94
C VAL A 263 -31.21 -22.44 2.97
N ILE A 264 -30.17 -21.87 3.57
CA ILE A 264 -29.40 -22.57 4.63
C ILE A 264 -30.28 -22.81 5.86
N ARG A 265 -31.17 -21.87 6.22
CA ARG A 265 -32.09 -22.04 7.33
C ARG A 265 -33.01 -23.27 7.13
N MET A 266 -33.40 -23.58 5.90
CA MET A 266 -34.16 -24.78 5.61
C MET A 266 -33.35 -26.06 5.86
N ALA A 267 -32.04 -26.05 5.54
CA ALA A 267 -31.16 -27.17 5.87
C ALA A 267 -31.00 -27.31 7.40
N ILE A 268 -30.83 -26.17 8.12
CA ILE A 268 -30.77 -26.16 9.60
C ILE A 268 -32.09 -26.74 10.20
N LEU A 269 -33.24 -26.36 9.63
CA LEU A 269 -34.55 -26.84 10.07
C LEU A 269 -34.64 -28.37 9.98
N THR A 270 -34.08 -29.01 8.97
CA THR A 270 -34.11 -30.50 8.87
C THR A 270 -33.38 -31.18 10.01
N GLY A 271 -32.19 -30.68 10.38
CA GLY A 271 -31.44 -31.20 11.54
C GLY A 271 -32.15 -30.95 12.87
N PHE A 272 -32.73 -29.76 13.02
CA PHE A 272 -33.51 -29.42 14.19
C PHE A 272 -34.76 -30.33 14.34
N LEU A 273 -35.52 -30.50 13.27
CA LEU A 273 -36.70 -31.35 13.26
C LEU A 273 -36.35 -32.82 13.54
N ALA A 274 -35.24 -33.31 12.99
CA ALA A 274 -34.77 -34.67 13.26
C ALA A 274 -34.42 -34.86 14.75
N THR A 275 -33.65 -33.91 15.33
CA THR A 275 -33.35 -33.95 16.77
C THR A 275 -34.61 -33.83 17.63
N PHE A 276 -35.51 -32.92 17.29
CA PHE A 276 -36.75 -32.66 18.01
C PHE A 276 -37.68 -33.86 17.97
N THR A 277 -37.96 -34.45 16.80
CA THR A 277 -38.93 -35.53 16.65
C THR A 277 -38.35 -36.87 17.10
N VAL A 278 -37.15 -37.26 16.66
CA VAL A 278 -36.54 -38.55 17.03
C VAL A 278 -36.14 -38.54 18.50
N GLY A 279 -35.48 -37.44 18.97
CA GLY A 279 -35.12 -37.28 20.38
C GLY A 279 -36.35 -37.26 21.30
N GLY A 280 -37.44 -36.60 20.91
CA GLY A 280 -38.69 -36.62 21.64
C GLY A 280 -39.34 -38.02 21.72
N MET A 281 -39.32 -38.79 20.62
CA MET A 281 -39.81 -40.19 20.63
C MET A 281 -38.94 -41.10 21.51
N MET A 282 -37.61 -40.90 21.49
CA MET A 282 -36.72 -41.67 22.38
C MET A 282 -36.95 -41.32 23.85
N ALA A 283 -37.17 -40.03 24.16
CA ALA A 283 -37.49 -39.58 25.51
C ALA A 283 -38.83 -40.16 26.00
N LEU A 284 -39.86 -40.19 25.16
CA LEU A 284 -41.16 -40.82 25.48
C LEU A 284 -41.09 -42.33 25.71
N ARG A 285 -40.10 -43.01 25.08
CA ARG A 285 -39.85 -44.45 25.28
C ARG A 285 -38.93 -44.73 26.47
N GLY A 286 -38.43 -43.71 27.15
CA GLY A 286 -37.45 -43.90 28.25
C GLY A 286 -36.04 -44.26 27.78
N GLU A 287 -35.76 -44.24 26.47
CA GLU A 287 -34.44 -44.49 25.88
C GLU A 287 -33.49 -43.32 26.06
N LEU A 288 -34.01 -42.11 26.32
CA LEU A 288 -33.25 -40.87 26.53
C LEU A 288 -33.83 -40.12 27.72
N ASN A 289 -32.99 -39.62 28.61
CA ASN A 289 -33.42 -38.76 29.72
C ASN A 289 -33.99 -37.44 29.19
N VAL A 290 -35.05 -36.93 29.82
CA VAL A 290 -35.79 -35.71 29.40
C VAL A 290 -34.85 -34.50 29.46
N GLY A 291 -33.99 -34.39 30.47
CA GLY A 291 -32.97 -33.33 30.56
C GLY A 291 -31.98 -33.41 29.41
N ALA A 292 -31.48 -34.62 29.09
CA ALA A 292 -30.60 -34.83 27.95
C ALA A 292 -31.26 -34.47 26.62
N TYR A 293 -32.54 -34.77 26.43
CA TYR A 293 -33.31 -34.32 25.26
C TYR A 293 -33.36 -32.81 25.18
N GLY A 294 -33.60 -32.12 26.30
CA GLY A 294 -33.56 -30.65 26.34
C GLY A 294 -32.23 -30.08 25.90
N VAL A 295 -31.12 -30.62 26.44
CA VAL A 295 -29.74 -30.22 26.02
C VAL A 295 -29.56 -30.37 24.53
N LEU A 296 -29.92 -31.51 23.94
CA LEU A 296 -29.74 -31.77 22.50
C LEU A 296 -30.58 -30.83 21.61
N VAL A 297 -31.79 -30.49 22.01
CA VAL A 297 -32.63 -29.55 21.27
C VAL A 297 -32.02 -28.14 21.27
N PHE A 298 -31.58 -27.61 22.43
CA PHE A 298 -30.98 -26.29 22.54
C PHE A 298 -29.64 -26.23 21.82
N LEU A 299 -28.78 -27.20 22.02
CA LEU A 299 -27.48 -27.27 21.40
C LEU A 299 -27.53 -27.44 19.86
N THR A 300 -28.60 -28.03 19.31
CA THR A 300 -28.77 -28.11 17.84
C THR A 300 -28.77 -26.72 17.20
N GLN A 301 -29.42 -25.75 17.79
CA GLN A 301 -29.40 -24.36 17.29
C GLN A 301 -28.02 -23.73 17.46
N ARG A 302 -27.37 -23.93 18.60
CA ARG A 302 -26.00 -23.46 18.87
C ARG A 302 -24.98 -24.04 17.90
N LEU A 303 -25.16 -25.29 17.46
CA LEU A 303 -24.26 -25.93 16.48
C LEU A 303 -24.45 -25.35 15.06
N LEU A 304 -25.70 -25.26 14.62
CA LEU A 304 -26.00 -25.01 13.21
C LEU A 304 -26.10 -23.53 12.85
N TRP A 305 -26.49 -22.67 13.80
CA TRP A 305 -26.69 -21.25 13.53
C TRP A 305 -25.39 -20.49 13.14
N PRO A 306 -24.22 -20.68 13.80
CA PRO A 306 -22.98 -20.02 13.41
C PRO A 306 -22.50 -20.38 12.01
N LEU A 307 -22.93 -21.52 11.48
CA LEU A 307 -22.57 -21.96 10.12
C LEU A 307 -23.20 -21.06 9.04
N THR A 308 -24.25 -20.31 9.36
CA THR A 308 -24.84 -19.32 8.43
C THR A 308 -23.87 -18.18 8.12
N GLY A 309 -22.98 -17.83 9.07
CA GLY A 309 -21.93 -16.82 8.93
C GLY A 309 -20.62 -17.35 8.33
N LEU A 310 -20.47 -18.67 8.16
CA LEU A 310 -19.22 -19.29 7.75
C LEU A 310 -18.70 -18.73 6.40
N ALA A 311 -19.59 -18.47 5.44
CA ALA A 311 -19.22 -17.90 4.16
C ALA A 311 -18.59 -16.51 4.30
N GLN A 312 -19.08 -15.67 5.22
CA GLN A 312 -18.55 -14.33 5.49
C GLN A 312 -17.16 -14.41 6.15
N VAL A 313 -16.98 -15.35 7.07
CA VAL A 313 -15.70 -15.58 7.76
C VAL A 313 -14.65 -16.07 6.76
N ILE A 314 -15.02 -16.99 5.86
CA ILE A 314 -14.13 -17.50 4.80
C ILE A 314 -13.76 -16.36 3.83
N ASP A 315 -14.72 -15.54 3.41
CA ASP A 315 -14.47 -14.40 2.51
C ASP A 315 -13.53 -13.37 3.16
N LEU A 316 -13.74 -13.07 4.44
CA LEU A 316 -12.86 -12.18 5.21
C LEU A 316 -11.43 -12.74 5.31
N PHE A 317 -11.30 -14.05 5.55
CA PHE A 317 -10.01 -14.74 5.56
C PHE A 317 -9.31 -14.68 4.19
N GLU A 318 -10.02 -15.02 3.11
CA GLU A 318 -9.44 -15.02 1.75
C GLU A 318 -8.97 -13.62 1.34
N ARG A 319 -9.76 -12.58 1.62
CA ARG A 319 -9.36 -11.18 1.34
C ARG A 319 -8.14 -10.78 2.17
N ALA A 320 -8.14 -11.08 3.47
CA ALA A 320 -7.02 -10.77 4.35
C ALA A 320 -5.74 -11.48 3.89
N MET A 321 -5.83 -12.74 3.46
CA MET A 321 -4.67 -13.49 2.97
C MET A 321 -4.17 -12.96 1.62
N ALA A 322 -5.05 -12.52 0.73
CA ALA A 322 -4.68 -11.85 -0.52
C ALA A 322 -3.94 -10.52 -0.25
N SER A 323 -4.44 -9.71 0.68
CA SER A 323 -3.81 -8.46 1.12
C SER A 323 -2.47 -8.72 1.81
N THR A 324 -2.42 -9.68 2.73
CA THR A 324 -1.18 -10.11 3.39
C THR A 324 -0.10 -10.52 2.39
N ARG A 325 -0.48 -11.22 1.33
CA ARG A 325 0.47 -11.59 0.27
C ARG A 325 1.08 -10.37 -0.38
N ARG A 326 0.27 -9.39 -0.81
CA ARG A 326 0.78 -8.16 -1.44
C ARG A 326 1.74 -7.39 -0.53
N ILE A 327 1.40 -7.26 0.76
CA ILE A 327 2.27 -6.60 1.75
C ILE A 327 3.60 -7.35 1.90
N LEU A 328 3.54 -8.68 2.11
CA LEU A 328 4.73 -9.50 2.30
C LEU A 328 5.56 -9.67 1.02
N ASP A 329 4.95 -9.54 -0.16
CA ASP A 329 5.66 -9.51 -1.43
C ASP A 329 6.36 -8.16 -1.64
N LEU A 330 5.77 -7.05 -1.20
CA LEU A 330 6.45 -5.76 -1.14
C LEU A 330 7.68 -5.84 -0.23
N LEU A 331 7.54 -6.37 0.98
CA LEU A 331 8.66 -6.56 1.92
C LEU A 331 9.74 -7.54 1.43
N ALA A 332 9.38 -8.45 0.54
CA ALA A 332 10.31 -9.40 -0.07
C ALA A 332 10.97 -8.89 -1.36
N THR A 333 10.57 -7.70 -1.85
CA THR A 333 11.17 -7.10 -3.05
C THR A 333 12.65 -6.83 -2.79
N PRO A 334 13.57 -7.33 -3.63
CA PRO A 334 14.99 -7.18 -3.38
C PRO A 334 15.44 -5.72 -3.54
N ILE A 335 16.23 -5.23 -2.60
CA ILE A 335 16.92 -3.95 -2.69
C ILE A 335 18.11 -4.15 -3.62
N ARG A 336 18.05 -3.58 -4.83
CA ARG A 336 19.10 -3.72 -5.85
C ARG A 336 20.27 -2.81 -5.56
N VAL A 337 20.01 -1.54 -5.26
CA VAL A 337 21.04 -0.55 -4.93
C VAL A 337 21.45 -0.72 -3.47
N ARG A 338 22.59 -1.37 -3.25
CA ARG A 338 23.11 -1.62 -1.90
C ARG A 338 23.95 -0.45 -1.44
N ASP A 339 23.72 0.03 -0.23
CA ASP A 339 24.53 1.10 0.39
C ASP A 339 25.83 0.53 0.93
N ALA A 340 26.95 1.18 0.58
CA ALA A 340 28.27 0.92 1.17
C ALA A 340 28.50 1.90 2.34
N ALA A 341 27.65 1.84 3.36
CA ALA A 341 27.51 2.84 4.44
C ALA A 341 28.81 3.24 5.14
N ASP A 342 29.80 2.35 5.18
CA ASP A 342 31.06 2.54 5.90
C ASP A 342 32.16 3.23 5.05
N ARG A 343 31.88 3.58 3.81
CA ARG A 343 32.85 4.18 2.89
C ARG A 343 32.34 5.50 2.32
N PRO A 344 32.54 6.64 3.00
CA PRO A 344 32.19 7.94 2.44
C PRO A 344 33.10 8.29 1.25
N LEU A 345 32.64 9.23 0.40
CA LEU A 345 33.53 9.91 -0.54
C LEU A 345 34.69 10.60 0.21
N ALA A 346 35.85 10.69 -0.43
CA ALA A 346 36.98 11.42 0.13
C ALA A 346 36.62 12.90 0.34
N ASP A 347 37.00 13.46 1.47
CA ASP A 347 36.77 14.86 1.82
C ASP A 347 38.12 15.63 1.76
N PRO A 348 38.21 16.80 1.06
CA PRO A 348 37.10 17.47 0.33
C PRO A 348 36.81 16.83 -1.03
N VAL A 349 35.51 16.77 -1.38
CA VAL A 349 35.08 16.36 -2.73
C VAL A 349 35.37 17.48 -3.71
N ARG A 350 36.16 17.18 -4.76
CA ARG A 350 36.50 18.17 -5.82
C ARG A 350 35.44 18.25 -6.89
N GLY A 351 34.73 17.14 -7.14
CA GLY A 351 33.60 17.07 -8.07
C GLY A 351 33.96 16.60 -9.47
N GLU A 352 35.10 15.94 -9.72
CA GLU A 352 35.37 15.29 -11.00
C GLU A 352 34.34 14.15 -11.20
N VAL A 353 33.67 14.09 -12.37
CA VAL A 353 32.75 13.02 -12.71
C VAL A 353 33.24 12.27 -13.94
N ARG A 354 33.25 10.94 -13.89
CA ARG A 354 33.59 10.09 -15.04
C ARG A 354 32.58 8.98 -15.25
N PHE A 355 32.18 8.77 -16.49
CA PHE A 355 31.46 7.61 -16.99
C PHE A 355 32.45 6.81 -17.84
N GLU A 356 32.69 5.54 -17.49
CA GLU A 356 33.67 4.65 -18.14
C GLU A 356 32.91 3.47 -18.76
N ASP A 357 32.76 3.46 -20.09
CA ASP A 357 32.04 2.44 -20.89
C ASP A 357 30.68 2.05 -20.29
N VAL A 358 29.88 3.05 -19.87
CA VAL A 358 28.66 2.83 -19.14
C VAL A 358 27.53 2.40 -20.05
N ALA A 359 26.88 1.27 -19.71
CA ALA A 359 25.67 0.79 -20.35
C ALA A 359 24.58 0.53 -19.31
N PHE A 360 23.33 0.86 -19.66
CA PHE A 360 22.14 0.60 -18.86
C PHE A 360 20.91 0.49 -19.76
N ARG A 361 20.06 -0.51 -19.52
CA ARG A 361 18.78 -0.69 -20.24
C ARG A 361 17.61 -0.82 -19.28
N TYR A 362 16.54 -0.09 -19.57
CA TYR A 362 15.28 -0.25 -18.85
C TYR A 362 14.62 -1.57 -19.22
N GLY A 363 14.22 -2.36 -18.23
CA GLY A 363 13.56 -3.65 -18.46
C GLY A 363 12.30 -3.52 -19.35
N GLY A 364 12.33 -4.15 -20.52
CA GLY A 364 11.18 -4.28 -21.41
C GLY A 364 11.03 -3.24 -22.53
N SER A 365 11.73 -2.10 -22.49
CA SER A 365 11.58 -1.03 -23.51
C SER A 365 12.72 -0.92 -24.51
N GLY A 366 13.86 -1.56 -24.26
CA GLY A 366 15.08 -1.37 -25.06
C GLY A 366 15.72 0.02 -24.96
N ALA A 367 15.06 0.97 -24.27
CA ALA A 367 15.59 2.31 -24.03
C ALA A 367 16.69 2.28 -22.97
N GLY A 368 17.69 3.15 -23.09
CA GLY A 368 18.81 3.22 -22.15
C GLY A 368 19.99 3.97 -22.71
N VAL A 369 21.18 3.64 -22.21
CA VAL A 369 22.46 4.17 -22.69
C VAL A 369 23.44 3.02 -22.95
N GLU A 370 24.36 3.20 -23.89
CA GLU A 370 25.31 2.17 -24.29
C GLU A 370 26.67 2.78 -24.66
N GLY A 371 27.74 2.28 -24.03
CA GLY A 371 29.10 2.70 -24.32
C GLY A 371 29.34 4.18 -24.04
N ILE A 372 28.86 4.69 -22.93
CA ILE A 372 29.05 6.09 -22.57
C ILE A 372 30.42 6.27 -21.94
N ASP A 373 31.28 7.04 -22.63
CA ASP A 373 32.57 7.52 -22.14
C ASP A 373 32.55 9.05 -22.06
N LEU A 374 32.40 9.59 -20.83
CA LEU A 374 32.36 11.01 -20.56
C LEU A 374 33.21 11.33 -19.31
N ALA A 375 33.99 12.40 -19.38
CA ALA A 375 34.74 12.92 -18.25
C ALA A 375 34.43 14.41 -18.07
N VAL A 376 33.99 14.80 -16.89
CA VAL A 376 33.73 16.18 -16.50
C VAL A 376 34.75 16.59 -15.45
N PRO A 377 35.75 17.42 -15.80
CA PRO A 377 36.74 17.88 -14.82
C PRO A 377 36.07 18.67 -13.69
N ALA A 378 36.71 18.68 -12.51
CA ALA A 378 36.21 19.46 -11.38
C ALA A 378 36.12 20.96 -11.75
N GLY A 379 34.98 21.58 -11.41
CA GLY A 379 34.72 22.99 -11.69
C GLY A 379 34.29 23.32 -13.13
N HIS A 380 34.09 22.31 -13.99
CA HIS A 380 33.64 22.49 -15.37
C HIS A 380 32.14 22.29 -15.53
N THR A 381 31.60 22.91 -16.53
CA THR A 381 30.19 22.79 -16.94
C THR A 381 30.07 21.88 -18.16
N LEU A 382 29.39 20.73 -18.00
CA LEU A 382 28.99 19.85 -19.10
C LEU A 382 27.53 20.06 -19.42
N ALA A 383 27.21 20.32 -20.68
CA ALA A 383 25.85 20.34 -21.19
C ALA A 383 25.52 19.04 -21.95
N LEU A 384 24.40 18.40 -21.61
CA LEU A 384 23.86 17.23 -22.31
C LEU A 384 22.72 17.64 -23.23
N VAL A 385 22.85 17.36 -24.52
CA VAL A 385 21.90 17.74 -25.57
C VAL A 385 21.44 16.50 -26.34
N GLY A 386 20.24 16.52 -26.85
CA GLY A 386 19.68 15.44 -27.69
C GLY A 386 18.17 15.38 -27.59
N ALA A 387 17.54 14.58 -28.44
CA ALA A 387 16.09 14.38 -28.46
C ALA A 387 15.55 13.82 -27.13
N THR A 388 14.25 13.98 -26.88
CA THR A 388 13.57 13.33 -25.76
C THR A 388 13.73 11.80 -25.88
N GLY A 389 14.08 11.15 -24.78
CA GLY A 389 14.34 9.70 -24.78
C GLY A 389 15.75 9.28 -25.22
N SER A 390 16.67 10.22 -25.57
CA SER A 390 18.04 9.88 -25.99
C SER A 390 18.95 9.32 -24.88
N GLY A 391 18.53 9.36 -23.59
CA GLY A 391 19.30 8.82 -22.47
C GLY A 391 19.90 9.84 -21.51
N LYS A 392 19.70 11.16 -21.71
CA LYS A 392 20.26 12.24 -20.86
C LYS A 392 19.91 12.09 -19.38
N SER A 393 18.64 11.97 -19.03
CA SER A 393 18.22 11.81 -17.63
C SER A 393 18.65 10.46 -17.03
N THR A 394 18.93 9.45 -17.88
CA THR A 394 19.48 8.17 -17.44
C THR A 394 20.90 8.34 -16.87
N LEU A 395 21.73 9.21 -17.45
CA LEU A 395 23.07 9.51 -16.92
C LEU A 395 22.98 10.17 -15.54
N ILE A 396 22.01 11.06 -15.32
CA ILE A 396 21.78 11.66 -14.01
C ILE A 396 21.35 10.59 -12.98
N LYS A 397 20.45 9.67 -13.37
CA LYS A 397 20.02 8.58 -12.49
C LYS A 397 21.17 7.64 -12.11
N LEU A 398 22.08 7.37 -13.05
CA LEU A 398 23.27 6.57 -12.81
C LEU A 398 24.27 7.29 -11.90
N LEU A 399 24.49 8.60 -12.09
CA LEU A 399 25.37 9.42 -11.23
C LEU A 399 24.85 9.48 -9.79
N LEU A 400 23.53 9.68 -9.60
CA LEU A 400 22.88 9.70 -8.29
C LEU A 400 22.69 8.30 -7.70
N ARG A 401 23.06 7.29 -8.46
CA ARG A 401 22.86 5.88 -8.10
C ARG A 401 21.41 5.59 -7.72
N PHE A 402 20.47 6.09 -8.55
CA PHE A 402 19.05 5.73 -8.50
C PHE A 402 18.81 4.38 -9.20
N VAL A 403 19.69 4.05 -10.13
CA VAL A 403 19.79 2.77 -10.83
C VAL A 403 21.26 2.37 -10.93
N GLU A 404 21.54 1.07 -11.04
CA GLU A 404 22.90 0.54 -11.25
C GLU A 404 23.14 0.32 -12.74
N PRO A 405 24.36 0.57 -13.26
CA PRO A 405 24.70 0.27 -14.64
C PRO A 405 24.76 -1.25 -14.88
N ASP A 406 24.36 -1.70 -16.08
CA ASP A 406 24.50 -3.09 -16.50
C ASP A 406 25.96 -3.43 -16.85
N ALA A 407 26.73 -2.44 -17.37
CA ALA A 407 28.16 -2.55 -17.64
C ALA A 407 28.84 -1.19 -17.47
N GLY A 408 30.15 -1.21 -17.32
CA GLY A 408 30.94 -0.02 -17.10
C GLY A 408 30.87 0.51 -15.66
N ARG A 409 31.32 1.74 -15.42
CA ARG A 409 31.36 2.35 -14.08
C ARG A 409 31.19 3.85 -14.13
N VAL A 410 30.54 4.41 -13.10
CA VAL A 410 30.51 5.84 -12.83
C VAL A 410 31.46 6.12 -11.65
N ARG A 411 32.26 7.19 -11.76
CA ARG A 411 33.19 7.62 -10.71
C ARG A 411 32.98 9.08 -10.34
N VAL A 412 33.20 9.38 -9.07
CA VAL A 412 33.34 10.74 -8.53
C VAL A 412 34.69 10.83 -7.86
N ASP A 413 35.52 11.80 -8.27
CA ASP A 413 36.89 11.98 -7.82
C ASP A 413 37.72 10.67 -7.85
N GLY A 414 37.58 9.91 -8.94
CA GLY A 414 38.23 8.62 -9.14
C GLY A 414 37.64 7.45 -8.34
N GLN A 415 36.74 7.68 -7.40
CA GLN A 415 36.08 6.65 -6.60
C GLN A 415 34.81 6.14 -7.32
N PRO A 416 34.65 4.81 -7.49
CA PRO A 416 33.42 4.26 -8.05
C PRO A 416 32.22 4.54 -7.16
N VAL A 417 31.12 5.03 -7.73
CA VAL A 417 29.90 5.38 -6.96
C VAL A 417 29.27 4.18 -6.27
N ASP A 418 29.47 2.97 -6.78
CA ASP A 418 29.00 1.71 -6.19
C ASP A 418 29.78 1.28 -4.95
N SER A 419 30.98 1.85 -4.72
CA SER A 419 31.85 1.55 -3.59
C SER A 419 31.77 2.54 -2.43
N VAL A 420 30.96 3.61 -2.56
CA VAL A 420 30.81 4.66 -1.55
C VAL A 420 29.40 4.68 -0.96
N SER A 421 29.25 5.30 0.23
CA SER A 421 27.94 5.43 0.86
C SER A 421 27.01 6.32 0.05
N LEU A 422 25.75 5.91 -0.10
CA LEU A 422 24.73 6.68 -0.80
C LEU A 422 24.53 8.07 -0.18
N ALA A 423 24.63 8.15 1.14
CA ALA A 423 24.50 9.41 1.85
C ALA A 423 25.60 10.40 1.49
N SER A 424 26.89 9.97 1.44
CA SER A 424 28.00 10.84 1.07
C SER A 424 27.95 11.23 -0.40
N LEU A 425 27.67 10.28 -1.31
CA LEU A 425 27.50 10.54 -2.74
C LEU A 425 26.38 11.58 -2.99
N ARG A 426 25.19 11.32 -2.47
CA ARG A 426 24.05 12.20 -2.69
C ARG A 426 24.18 13.53 -1.96
N ARG A 427 24.96 13.61 -0.88
CA ARG A 427 25.28 14.87 -0.22
C ARG A 427 26.18 15.73 -1.12
N ALA A 428 27.12 15.14 -1.83
CA ALA A 428 28.00 15.84 -2.75
C ALA A 428 27.32 16.32 -4.05
N ILE A 429 26.09 15.87 -4.34
CA ILE A 429 25.36 16.21 -5.56
C ILE A 429 24.08 16.97 -5.22
N GLY A 430 23.92 18.18 -5.74
CA GLY A 430 22.67 18.95 -5.74
C GLY A 430 21.88 18.65 -7.02
N LEU A 431 20.62 18.27 -6.91
CA LEU A 431 19.75 18.01 -8.05
C LEU A 431 18.61 19.03 -8.11
N VAL A 432 18.47 19.67 -9.27
CA VAL A 432 17.27 20.42 -9.66
C VAL A 432 16.60 19.62 -10.78
N SER A 433 15.48 18.98 -10.47
CA SER A 433 14.75 18.12 -11.42
C SER A 433 13.83 18.93 -12.32
N GLN A 434 13.51 18.37 -13.49
CA GLN A 434 12.54 18.89 -14.45
C GLN A 434 11.16 19.09 -13.80
N ASP A 435 10.64 18.04 -13.17
CA ASP A 435 9.41 18.08 -12.39
C ASP A 435 9.72 18.49 -10.94
N VAL A 436 9.51 19.76 -10.64
CA VAL A 436 9.74 20.29 -9.28
C VAL A 436 8.67 19.81 -8.34
N TYR A 437 9.09 19.03 -7.32
CA TYR A 437 8.22 18.62 -6.24
C TYR A 437 8.48 19.46 -4.97
N LEU A 438 7.42 20.11 -4.48
CA LEU A 438 7.42 20.79 -3.19
C LEU A 438 6.55 19.99 -2.21
N PHE A 439 7.11 19.78 -1.03
CA PHE A 439 6.38 19.15 0.08
C PHE A 439 5.36 20.12 0.68
N GLU A 440 4.29 19.59 1.20
CA GLU A 440 3.34 20.38 1.99
C GLU A 440 4.06 20.96 3.21
N GLY A 441 3.88 22.25 3.45
CA GLY A 441 4.58 23.03 4.46
C GLY A 441 4.81 24.45 3.98
N THR A 442 5.78 25.15 4.57
CA THR A 442 6.14 26.52 4.26
C THR A 442 7.22 26.60 3.15
N VAL A 443 7.47 27.81 2.64
CA VAL A 443 8.61 28.10 1.76
C VAL A 443 9.92 27.75 2.49
N ARG A 444 10.03 28.13 3.77
CA ARG A 444 11.16 27.80 4.66
C ARG A 444 11.43 26.31 4.68
N ASP A 445 10.42 25.47 5.01
CA ASP A 445 10.54 24.03 5.09
C ASP A 445 11.04 23.42 3.78
N ASN A 446 10.57 23.96 2.66
CA ASN A 446 10.94 23.48 1.35
C ASN A 446 12.37 23.84 0.95
N ILE A 447 12.88 25.01 1.32
CA ILE A 447 14.28 25.37 1.07
C ILE A 447 15.19 24.59 2.03
N ALA A 448 14.84 24.59 3.33
CA ALA A 448 15.61 23.91 4.38
C ALA A 448 15.65 22.38 4.22
N TYR A 449 14.81 21.79 3.35
CA TYR A 449 14.87 20.34 3.06
C TYR A 449 16.25 19.87 2.59
N GLY A 450 17.03 20.75 1.95
CA GLY A 450 18.41 20.47 1.54
C GLY A 450 19.41 20.40 2.72
N LYS A 451 19.14 21.15 3.80
CA LYS A 451 19.95 21.25 5.02
C LYS A 451 19.02 21.63 6.18
N PRO A 452 18.41 20.63 6.87
CA PRO A 452 17.37 20.89 7.91
C PRO A 452 17.85 21.74 9.09
N GLU A 453 19.15 21.71 9.38
CA GLU A 453 19.80 22.47 10.45
C GLU A 453 20.25 23.88 10.03
N ALA A 454 19.87 24.34 8.81
CA ALA A 454 20.28 25.64 8.30
C ALA A 454 19.68 26.81 9.12
N GLU A 455 20.50 27.81 9.39
CA GLU A 455 20.03 29.07 9.99
C GLU A 455 19.25 29.90 8.96
N GLU A 456 18.39 30.79 9.45
CA GLU A 456 17.56 31.64 8.58
C GLU A 456 18.41 32.47 7.61
N GLY A 457 19.59 32.95 8.04
CA GLY A 457 20.51 33.68 7.19
C GLY A 457 21.00 32.86 6.00
N GLU A 458 21.31 31.56 6.20
CA GLU A 458 21.72 30.66 5.12
C GLU A 458 20.57 30.40 4.13
N ILE A 459 19.34 30.26 4.63
CA ILE A 459 18.13 30.08 3.81
C ILE A 459 17.89 31.31 2.93
N ILE A 460 18.02 32.52 3.50
CA ILE A 460 17.86 33.77 2.77
C ILE A 460 18.95 33.93 1.69
N GLU A 461 20.19 33.59 2.01
CA GLU A 461 21.30 33.66 1.08
C GLU A 461 21.15 32.69 -0.08
N ALA A 462 20.74 31.44 0.21
CA ALA A 462 20.41 30.47 -0.83
C ALA A 462 19.23 30.94 -1.71
N ALA A 463 18.22 31.56 -1.10
CA ALA A 463 17.08 32.14 -1.82
C ALA A 463 17.51 33.33 -2.71
N ARG A 464 18.45 34.17 -2.26
CA ARG A 464 19.01 35.29 -3.06
C ARG A 464 19.81 34.76 -4.24
N THR A 465 20.70 33.80 -3.98
CA THR A 465 21.50 33.18 -5.04
C THR A 465 20.64 32.50 -6.10
N ALA A 466 19.48 31.95 -5.71
CA ALA A 466 18.49 31.36 -6.63
C ALA A 466 17.52 32.40 -7.24
N GLU A 467 17.74 33.70 -7.07
CA GLU A 467 16.81 34.77 -7.52
C GLU A 467 15.38 34.58 -7.01
N ALA A 468 15.23 33.93 -5.83
CA ALA A 468 13.93 33.62 -5.23
C ALA A 468 13.52 34.63 -4.15
N TRP A 469 14.48 35.35 -3.56
CA TRP A 469 14.24 36.17 -2.38
C TRP A 469 13.22 37.29 -2.59
N ASP A 470 13.23 37.95 -3.74
CA ASP A 470 12.36 39.08 -4.03
C ASP A 470 10.89 38.67 -4.07
N PHE A 471 10.56 37.54 -4.70
CA PHE A 471 9.19 37.07 -4.68
C PHE A 471 8.81 36.50 -3.31
N ILE A 472 9.73 35.82 -2.59
CA ILE A 472 9.46 35.30 -1.25
C ILE A 472 9.09 36.45 -0.30
N ARG A 473 9.86 37.53 -0.33
CA ARG A 473 9.60 38.73 0.49
C ARG A 473 8.26 39.38 0.16
N ALA A 474 7.79 39.25 -1.06
CA ALA A 474 6.50 39.78 -1.49
C ALA A 474 5.30 38.89 -1.12
N LEU A 475 5.54 37.66 -0.66
CA LEU A 475 4.48 36.79 -0.15
C LEU A 475 3.94 37.29 1.19
N PRO A 476 2.66 37.02 1.52
CA PRO A 476 2.01 37.57 2.74
C PRO A 476 2.76 37.23 4.04
N GLU A 477 3.35 36.05 4.17
CA GLU A 477 4.07 35.56 5.35
C GLU A 477 5.56 35.29 5.05
N GLY A 478 6.08 35.80 3.92
CA GLY A 478 7.49 35.61 3.53
C GLY A 478 7.89 34.13 3.47
N LEU A 479 8.95 33.77 4.23
CA LEU A 479 9.43 32.38 4.32
C LEU A 479 8.42 31.42 4.96
N ASP A 480 7.52 31.92 5.80
CA ASP A 480 6.56 31.07 6.51
C ASP A 480 5.23 30.89 5.73
N THR A 481 5.17 31.42 4.50
CA THR A 481 4.02 31.24 3.60
C THR A 481 3.83 29.77 3.22
N PRO A 482 2.62 29.19 3.43
CA PRO A 482 2.32 27.82 3.02
C PRO A 482 2.27 27.67 1.51
N VAL A 483 2.99 26.68 0.97
CA VAL A 483 3.06 26.44 -0.50
C VAL A 483 1.87 25.67 -1.06
N GLY A 484 1.09 24.99 -0.17
CA GLY A 484 -0.01 24.10 -0.56
C GLY A 484 0.46 22.75 -1.13
N GLU A 485 -0.50 21.91 -1.48
CA GLU A 485 -0.20 20.59 -2.05
C GLU A 485 0.61 20.73 -3.35
N ARG A 486 1.80 20.11 -3.39
CA ARG A 486 2.76 20.19 -4.52
C ARG A 486 3.09 21.61 -4.96
N GLY A 487 2.93 22.61 -4.10
CA GLY A 487 3.23 24.00 -4.42
C GLY A 487 2.23 24.67 -5.37
N VAL A 488 0.97 24.23 -5.36
CA VAL A 488 -0.11 24.72 -6.25
C VAL A 488 -0.34 26.23 -6.16
N ARG A 489 0.05 26.85 -5.04
CA ARG A 489 -0.09 28.30 -4.81
C ARG A 489 1.01 29.14 -5.45
N LEU A 490 2.02 28.51 -6.04
CA LEU A 490 3.17 29.15 -6.66
C LEU A 490 3.16 28.96 -8.17
N SER A 491 3.70 29.94 -8.91
CA SER A 491 3.93 29.79 -10.35
C SER A 491 4.99 28.74 -10.65
N GLY A 492 5.07 28.23 -11.88
CA GLY A 492 6.09 27.28 -12.32
C GLY A 492 7.50 27.78 -12.05
N GLY A 493 7.80 29.05 -12.40
CA GLY A 493 9.09 29.68 -12.19
C GLY A 493 9.42 29.91 -10.71
N GLN A 494 8.42 30.21 -9.86
CA GLN A 494 8.61 30.31 -8.42
C GLN A 494 8.98 28.95 -7.82
N ARG A 495 8.26 27.87 -8.18
CA ARG A 495 8.61 26.51 -7.75
C ARG A 495 10.04 26.13 -8.13
N GLN A 496 10.43 26.47 -9.36
CA GLN A 496 11.76 26.15 -9.88
C GLN A 496 12.87 26.87 -9.12
N ARG A 497 12.70 28.18 -8.85
CA ARG A 497 13.65 28.95 -8.04
C ARG A 497 13.74 28.43 -6.60
N LEU A 498 12.64 27.97 -6.00
CA LEU A 498 12.69 27.31 -4.68
C LEU A 498 13.44 25.97 -4.73
N SER A 499 13.27 25.18 -5.79
CA SER A 499 14.04 23.95 -5.98
C SER A 499 15.54 24.23 -6.15
N LEU A 500 15.88 25.30 -6.87
CA LEU A 500 17.26 25.75 -7.00
C LEU A 500 17.82 26.21 -5.65
N ALA A 501 17.09 27.04 -4.88
CA ALA A 501 17.49 27.45 -3.54
C ALA A 501 17.73 26.26 -2.61
N ARG A 502 16.84 25.25 -2.64
CA ARG A 502 17.00 23.97 -1.92
C ARG A 502 18.33 23.26 -2.27
N ALA A 503 18.65 23.19 -3.57
CA ALA A 503 19.86 22.53 -4.04
C ALA A 503 21.13 23.32 -3.62
N LEU A 504 21.05 24.66 -3.68
CA LEU A 504 22.16 25.54 -3.32
C LEU A 504 22.43 25.61 -1.82
N LEU A 505 21.38 25.58 -0.99
CA LEU A 505 21.53 25.57 0.48
C LEU A 505 22.38 24.39 0.98
N LYS A 506 22.37 23.31 0.23
CA LYS A 506 23.17 22.10 0.49
C LYS A 506 24.66 22.31 0.22
N ASP A 507 25.04 23.35 -0.53
CA ASP A 507 26.39 23.69 -0.97
C ASP A 507 27.16 22.51 -1.61
N PRO A 508 26.61 21.85 -2.64
CA PRO A 508 27.21 20.67 -3.22
C PRO A 508 28.35 21.03 -4.18
N PRO A 509 29.46 20.25 -4.21
CA PRO A 509 30.53 20.41 -5.21
C PRO A 509 30.08 20.03 -6.64
N ILE A 510 29.04 19.22 -6.78
CA ILE A 510 28.46 18.85 -8.07
C ILE A 510 27.02 19.30 -8.11
N LEU A 511 26.62 20.07 -9.14
CA LEU A 511 25.25 20.53 -9.37
C LEU A 511 24.72 19.91 -10.65
N VAL A 512 23.56 19.26 -10.55
CA VAL A 512 22.85 18.67 -11.68
C VAL A 512 21.56 19.43 -11.93
N LEU A 513 21.38 19.89 -13.17
CA LEU A 513 20.26 20.70 -13.59
C LEU A 513 19.52 19.97 -14.73
N ASP A 514 18.35 19.42 -14.45
CA ASP A 514 17.52 18.74 -15.45
C ASP A 514 16.41 19.69 -15.91
N GLU A 515 16.56 20.26 -17.11
CA GLU A 515 15.60 21.19 -17.75
C GLU A 515 15.15 22.38 -16.86
N ALA A 516 16.07 22.99 -16.14
CA ALA A 516 15.77 24.01 -15.15
C ALA A 516 15.03 25.27 -15.68
N THR A 517 14.71 25.38 -16.99
CA THR A 517 14.08 26.57 -17.59
C THR A 517 12.90 26.28 -18.52
N SER A 518 12.41 25.04 -18.60
CA SER A 518 11.42 24.63 -19.62
C SER A 518 10.00 25.21 -19.41
N ALA A 519 9.63 25.59 -18.19
CA ALA A 519 8.26 26.01 -17.82
C ALA A 519 8.18 27.46 -17.31
N VAL A 520 9.15 28.33 -17.66
CA VAL A 520 9.25 29.69 -17.12
C VAL A 520 9.15 30.74 -18.21
N ASP A 521 8.67 31.93 -17.84
CA ASP A 521 8.66 33.11 -18.70
C ASP A 521 10.08 33.64 -18.95
N ASN A 522 10.26 34.45 -19.98
CA ASN A 522 11.59 34.93 -20.38
C ASN A 522 12.31 35.73 -19.28
N GLU A 523 11.59 36.46 -18.43
CA GLU A 523 12.18 37.21 -17.32
C GLU A 523 12.73 36.29 -16.25
N THR A 524 11.96 35.29 -15.87
CA THR A 524 12.37 34.22 -14.90
C THR A 524 13.52 33.39 -15.50
N GLU A 525 13.50 33.10 -16.80
CA GLU A 525 14.61 32.40 -17.46
C GLU A 525 15.90 33.21 -17.39
N ALA A 526 15.85 34.50 -17.69
CA ALA A 526 17.02 35.39 -17.57
C ALA A 526 17.53 35.47 -16.12
N ALA A 527 16.65 35.46 -15.13
CA ALA A 527 17.03 35.42 -13.72
C ALA A 527 17.75 34.10 -13.37
N ILE A 528 17.20 32.95 -13.78
CA ILE A 528 17.85 31.64 -13.57
C ILE A 528 19.20 31.57 -14.27
N GLN A 529 19.30 32.09 -15.50
CA GLN A 529 20.58 32.11 -16.23
C GLN A 529 21.64 32.97 -15.52
N ARG A 530 21.29 34.15 -15.00
CA ARG A 530 22.20 34.95 -14.17
C ARG A 530 22.68 34.20 -12.95
N SER A 531 21.76 33.54 -12.23
CA SER A 531 22.09 32.68 -11.09
C SER A 531 23.08 31.59 -11.49
N LEU A 532 22.83 30.88 -12.59
CA LEU A 532 23.67 29.77 -13.06
C LEU A 532 25.11 30.20 -13.40
N GLN A 533 25.29 31.38 -13.99
CA GLN A 533 26.62 31.97 -14.27
C GLN A 533 27.41 32.22 -12.99
N HIS A 534 26.77 32.67 -11.91
CA HIS A 534 27.41 32.91 -10.62
C HIS A 534 27.68 31.60 -9.85
N ILE A 535 26.76 30.64 -9.96
CA ILE A 535 26.78 29.36 -9.23
C ILE A 535 27.83 28.40 -9.78
N GLY A 536 28.13 28.47 -11.09
CA GLY A 536 29.11 27.59 -11.77
C GLY A 536 30.55 27.80 -11.31
N HIS A 537 30.90 28.99 -10.75
CA HIS A 537 32.26 29.22 -10.25
C HIS A 537 32.60 28.32 -9.07
N GLY A 538 33.57 27.43 -9.30
CA GLY A 538 34.10 26.52 -8.27
C GLY A 538 33.31 25.22 -8.06
N ARG A 539 32.26 24.96 -8.86
CA ARG A 539 31.44 23.72 -8.82
C ARG A 539 31.42 23.04 -10.18
N THR A 540 31.33 21.71 -10.17
CA THR A 540 31.06 20.96 -11.40
C THR A 540 29.57 21.02 -11.70
N VAL A 541 29.20 21.42 -12.91
CA VAL A 541 27.80 21.55 -13.32
C VAL A 541 27.51 20.56 -14.45
N ILE A 542 26.50 19.74 -14.30
CA ILE A 542 25.97 18.89 -15.38
C ILE A 542 24.56 19.34 -15.67
N MET A 543 24.31 19.86 -16.87
CA MET A 543 23.00 20.38 -17.25
C MET A 543 22.41 19.66 -18.45
N ILE A 544 21.12 19.31 -18.35
CA ILE A 544 20.31 18.90 -19.50
C ILE A 544 19.55 20.13 -19.98
N ALA A 545 19.77 20.48 -21.23
CA ALA A 545 19.12 21.66 -21.81
C ALA A 545 18.21 21.28 -22.98
N HIS A 546 16.99 21.81 -22.95
CA HIS A 546 16.08 21.85 -24.09
C HIS A 546 16.21 23.16 -24.90
N ARG A 547 16.73 24.21 -24.27
CA ARG A 547 17.03 25.49 -24.96
C ARG A 547 18.54 25.61 -25.11
N LEU A 548 19.01 25.61 -26.34
CA LEU A 548 20.43 25.66 -26.64
C LEU A 548 21.07 27.01 -26.23
N SER A 549 20.28 28.09 -26.11
CA SER A 549 20.73 29.39 -25.59
C SER A 549 21.32 29.32 -24.17
N THR A 550 20.90 28.34 -23.36
CA THR A 550 21.38 28.18 -21.98
C THR A 550 22.76 27.55 -21.87
N ILE A 551 23.20 26.85 -22.91
CA ILE A 551 24.44 26.05 -22.90
C ILE A 551 25.57 26.62 -23.74
N VAL A 552 25.38 27.80 -24.36
CA VAL A 552 26.42 28.47 -25.18
C VAL A 552 27.72 28.66 -24.40
N HIS A 553 27.63 28.85 -23.09
CA HIS A 553 28.75 29.10 -22.19
C HIS A 553 29.27 27.83 -21.48
N ALA A 554 28.75 26.68 -21.82
CA ALA A 554 29.26 25.41 -21.23
C ALA A 554 30.69 25.15 -21.73
N ASP A 555 31.55 24.68 -20.83
CA ASP A 555 32.92 24.29 -21.15
C ASP A 555 32.96 23.15 -22.16
N GLU A 556 31.96 22.28 -22.07
CA GLU A 556 31.78 21.16 -22.99
C GLU A 556 30.30 20.84 -23.21
N ILE A 557 29.97 20.49 -24.45
CA ILE A 557 28.64 20.02 -24.86
C ILE A 557 28.80 18.59 -25.39
N ALA A 558 27.99 17.66 -24.87
CA ALA A 558 27.89 16.29 -25.38
C ALA A 558 26.50 16.06 -25.99
N VAL A 559 26.46 15.70 -27.26
CA VAL A 559 25.22 15.35 -27.98
C VAL A 559 24.97 13.87 -27.84
N ILE A 560 23.80 13.52 -27.29
CA ILE A 560 23.40 12.13 -27.06
C ILE A 560 22.28 11.76 -28.05
N GLU A 561 22.50 10.70 -28.81
CA GLU A 561 21.54 10.13 -29.75
C GLU A 561 21.48 8.61 -29.57
N ALA A 562 20.26 8.06 -29.46
CA ALA A 562 20.02 6.63 -29.27
C ALA A 562 20.88 5.99 -28.17
N GLY A 563 21.06 6.69 -27.06
CA GLY A 563 21.83 6.20 -25.90
C GLY A 563 23.36 6.29 -26.03
N ARG A 564 23.89 6.94 -27.07
CA ARG A 564 25.34 7.09 -27.30
C ARG A 564 25.76 8.54 -27.45
N VAL A 565 26.99 8.86 -27.09
CA VAL A 565 27.56 10.19 -27.36
C VAL A 565 28.01 10.21 -28.83
N VAL A 566 27.39 11.08 -29.64
CA VAL A 566 27.69 11.21 -31.06
C VAL A 566 28.60 12.40 -31.40
N GLU A 567 28.49 13.49 -30.63
CA GLU A 567 29.33 14.67 -30.80
C GLU A 567 29.75 15.22 -29.44
N ARG A 568 30.94 15.82 -29.40
CA ARG A 568 31.51 16.41 -28.19
C ARG A 568 32.40 17.59 -28.57
N GLY A 569 32.29 18.69 -27.85
CA GLY A 569 33.10 19.90 -28.05
C GLY A 569 32.47 21.15 -27.45
N THR A 570 33.09 22.30 -27.65
CA THR A 570 32.51 23.62 -27.30
C THR A 570 31.43 24.03 -28.30
N HIS A 571 30.60 25.00 -27.93
CA HIS A 571 29.58 25.58 -28.82
C HIS A 571 30.15 25.97 -30.21
N GLY A 572 31.27 26.71 -30.26
CA GLY A 572 31.88 27.13 -31.49
C GLY A 572 32.43 25.96 -32.35
N GLU A 573 33.05 24.98 -31.72
CA GLU A 573 33.56 23.79 -32.41
C GLU A 573 32.47 22.94 -33.03
N LEU A 574 31.36 22.76 -32.28
CA LEU A 574 30.23 21.97 -32.75
C LEU A 574 29.44 22.65 -33.86
N LEU A 575 29.33 23.98 -33.83
CA LEU A 575 28.77 24.74 -34.95
C LEU A 575 29.65 24.65 -36.20
N ALA A 576 30.97 24.75 -36.05
CA ALA A 576 31.92 24.63 -37.14
C ALA A 576 31.96 23.23 -37.79
N ARG A 577 31.62 22.16 -37.05
CA ARG A 577 31.51 20.78 -37.56
C ARG A 577 30.28 20.55 -38.43
N ASP A 578 29.30 21.45 -38.38
CA ASP A 578 28.04 21.37 -39.11
C ASP A 578 27.29 20.03 -38.96
N GLY A 579 27.35 19.48 -37.74
CA GLY A 579 26.77 18.18 -37.41
C GLY A 579 25.37 18.28 -36.77
N ARG A 580 25.05 17.28 -35.91
CA ARG A 580 23.75 17.19 -35.20
C ARG A 580 23.46 18.39 -34.32
N TYR A 581 24.49 18.89 -33.60
CA TYR A 581 24.35 20.07 -32.76
C TYR A 581 24.01 21.31 -33.60
N ALA A 582 24.73 21.55 -34.69
CA ALA A 582 24.49 22.69 -35.58
C ALA A 582 23.10 22.64 -36.23
N ALA A 583 22.64 21.43 -36.60
CA ALA A 583 21.30 21.24 -37.12
C ALA A 583 20.22 21.61 -36.06
N GLN A 584 20.36 21.14 -34.81
CA GLN A 584 19.43 21.47 -33.72
C GLN A 584 19.47 22.97 -33.37
N TRP A 585 20.65 23.60 -33.42
CA TRP A 585 20.80 25.03 -33.20
C TRP A 585 20.03 25.84 -34.23
N ARG A 586 20.19 25.56 -35.54
CA ARG A 586 19.48 26.27 -36.64
C ARG A 586 17.96 26.14 -36.54
N VAL A 587 17.47 25.00 -36.12
CA VAL A 587 16.03 24.82 -35.87
C VAL A 587 15.55 25.70 -34.71
N GLN A 588 16.31 25.78 -33.61
CA GLN A 588 15.91 26.60 -32.45
C GLN A 588 16.07 28.10 -32.68
N THR A 589 17.01 28.52 -33.51
CA THR A 589 17.20 29.95 -33.89
C THR A 589 16.27 30.39 -35.00
N GLY A 590 15.51 29.47 -35.60
CA GLY A 590 14.58 29.77 -36.69
C GLY A 590 15.24 29.96 -38.05
N GLU A 591 16.49 29.55 -38.21
CA GLU A 591 17.23 29.65 -39.47
C GLU A 591 16.78 28.59 -40.51
N VAL A 592 16.21 27.47 -40.03
CA VAL A 592 15.71 26.33 -40.86
C VAL A 592 14.45 25.77 -40.23
N GLU A 593 13.45 25.37 -41.03
CA GLU A 593 12.28 24.65 -40.53
C GLU A 593 12.64 23.22 -40.05
N ALA A 594 11.97 22.72 -39.01
CA ALA A 594 12.24 21.42 -38.42
C ALA A 594 12.05 20.25 -39.42
N ALA A 595 11.33 20.45 -40.51
CA ALA A 595 11.09 19.45 -41.56
C ALA A 595 12.31 19.23 -42.48
N ASP A 596 13.26 20.14 -42.52
CA ASP A 596 14.44 20.11 -43.42
C ASP A 596 15.67 19.44 -42.77
N VAL A 597 15.55 18.96 -41.53
CA VAL A 597 16.64 18.24 -40.85
C VAL A 597 16.62 16.78 -41.26
N PRO A 598 17.67 16.22 -41.87
CA PRO A 598 17.73 14.82 -42.25
C PRO A 598 17.53 13.91 -41.01
N GLN A 599 16.45 13.15 -41.01
CA GLN A 599 16.28 12.02 -40.09
C GLN A 599 17.19 10.90 -40.57
N ALA A 600 18.25 10.57 -39.84
CA ALA A 600 19.14 9.44 -40.11
C ALA A 600 18.64 8.20 -39.37
#